data_aed101525a577d189b65495e6b653f22
#
_entry.id   aed101525a577d189b65495e6b653f22
#
_cell.length_a   1.000
_cell.length_b   1.000
_cell.length_c   1.000
_cell.angle_alpha   90.00
_cell.angle_beta   90.00
_cell.angle_gamma   90.00
#
_symmetry.space_group_name_H-M   'P 1'
#
loop_
_entity.id
_entity.type
_entity.pdbx_description
1 polymer ?
#
loop_
_entity_poly.entity_id
_entity_poly.type
_entity_poly.pdbx_seq_one_letter_code
_entity_poly.pdbx_strand_id
1 'polypeptide(L)'
;MKTLFNLIINLLLFIIAPVIEWILMPINVLVVFAKDFRKRGFKNALIGISNYFKESAIRKDIYLCGEYRSLWNATLKTKEGKEIGVNNRTLSADLGEQDEEGTMSRTGAILNLVLFLIERNHCRKVLEHDNFKNKKP
;
A
#
# COMPACT_ATOMS: atom_id res chain seq x y z
N MET A 1 18.57 9.78 30.42
CA MET A 1 19.35 10.25 29.26
C MET A 1 19.38 9.27 28.10
N LYS A 2 19.66 7.97 28.28
CA LYS A 2 19.67 6.97 27.17
C LYS A 2 18.36 6.88 26.41
N THR A 3 17.19 6.93 27.09
CA THR A 3 15.86 6.84 26.46
C THR A 3 15.57 8.02 25.53
N LEU A 4 15.90 9.24 25.94
CA LEU A 4 15.71 10.45 25.13
C LEU A 4 16.64 10.44 23.90
N PHE A 5 17.88 10.00 24.08
CA PHE A 5 18.84 9.86 22.99
C PHE A 5 18.35 8.84 21.94
N ASN A 6 17.87 7.68 22.39
CA ASN A 6 17.30 6.67 21.49
C ASN A 6 16.06 7.18 20.76
N LEU A 7 15.18 7.93 21.44
CA LEU A 7 14.02 8.54 20.82
C LEU A 7 14.41 9.49 19.68
N ILE A 8 15.41 10.34 19.91
CA ILE A 8 15.90 11.29 18.89
C ILE A 8 16.49 10.54 17.68
N ILE A 9 17.32 9.50 17.92
CA ILE A 9 17.88 8.71 16.83
C ILE A 9 16.78 8.02 16.02
N ASN A 10 15.82 7.39 16.68
CA ASN A 10 14.72 6.70 16.00
C ASN A 10 13.85 7.67 15.21
N LEU A 11 13.60 8.87 15.73
CA LEU A 11 12.88 9.92 15.01
C LEU A 11 13.65 10.40 13.78
N LEU A 12 14.98 10.59 13.89
CA LEU A 12 15.82 10.94 12.74
C LEU A 12 15.80 9.87 11.66
N LEU A 13 15.94 8.60 12.04
CA LEU A 13 15.85 7.47 11.10
C LEU A 13 14.49 7.41 10.40
N PHE A 14 13.40 7.62 11.15
CA PHE A 14 12.05 7.66 10.61
C PHE A 14 11.85 8.78 9.58
N ILE A 15 12.49 9.96 9.77
CA ILE A 15 12.43 11.07 8.83
C ILE A 15 13.35 10.86 7.62
N ILE A 16 14.53 10.30 7.84
CA ILE A 16 15.54 10.12 6.78
C ILE A 16 15.09 9.05 5.77
N ALA A 17 14.46 7.97 6.23
CA ALA A 17 14.07 6.86 5.36
C ALA A 17 13.18 7.28 4.16
N PRO A 18 12.07 8.02 4.33
CA PRO A 18 11.27 8.50 3.21
C PRO A 18 12.01 9.51 2.33
N VAL A 19 12.90 10.34 2.89
CA VAL A 19 13.72 11.27 2.09
C VAL A 19 14.63 10.50 1.14
N ILE A 20 15.31 9.46 1.62
CA ILE A 20 16.13 8.58 0.79
C ILE A 20 15.27 7.90 -0.29
N GLU A 21 14.08 7.42 0.04
CA GLU A 21 13.16 6.82 -0.92
C GLU A 21 12.79 7.78 -2.04
N TRP A 22 12.45 9.04 -1.71
CA TRP A 22 12.12 10.08 -2.69
C TRP A 22 13.27 10.38 -3.65
N ILE A 23 14.51 10.32 -3.18
CA ILE A 23 15.71 10.53 -4.01
C ILE A 23 15.99 9.31 -4.89
N LEU A 24 15.88 8.10 -4.33
CA LEU A 24 16.22 6.86 -5.04
C LEU A 24 15.15 6.44 -6.05
N MET A 25 13.88 6.79 -5.83
CA MET A 25 12.77 6.39 -6.70
C MET A 25 12.97 6.83 -8.17
N PRO A 26 13.23 8.12 -8.50
CA PRO A 26 13.44 8.54 -9.88
C PRO A 26 14.69 7.89 -10.50
N ILE A 27 15.76 7.69 -9.73
CA ILE A 27 16.96 7.01 -10.19
C ILE A 27 16.64 5.57 -10.57
N ASN A 28 15.89 4.86 -9.74
CA ASN A 28 15.50 3.48 -10.01
C ASN A 28 14.55 3.37 -11.23
N VAL A 29 13.64 4.31 -11.41
CA VAL A 29 12.79 4.37 -12.62
C VAL A 29 13.63 4.51 -13.88
N LEU A 30 14.66 5.38 -13.88
CA LEU A 30 15.58 5.53 -15.01
C LEU A 30 16.37 4.24 -15.27
N VAL A 31 16.82 3.55 -14.22
CA VAL A 31 17.53 2.27 -14.36
C VAL A 31 16.64 1.20 -14.98
N VAL A 32 15.39 1.06 -14.49
CA VAL A 32 14.41 0.10 -15.04
C VAL A 32 14.13 0.43 -16.51
N PHE A 33 13.88 1.70 -16.82
CA PHE A 33 13.66 2.14 -18.20
C PHE A 33 14.84 1.80 -19.11
N ALA A 34 16.06 2.21 -18.74
CA ALA A 34 17.26 2.00 -19.56
C ALA A 34 17.54 0.51 -19.80
N LYS A 35 17.32 -0.34 -18.76
CA LYS A 35 17.51 -1.78 -18.85
C LYS A 35 16.54 -2.43 -19.84
N ASP A 36 15.26 -2.09 -19.73
CA ASP A 36 14.22 -2.67 -20.59
C ASP A 36 14.26 -2.08 -22.01
N PHE A 37 14.57 -0.79 -22.15
CA PHE A 37 14.75 -0.15 -23.45
C PHE A 37 15.84 -0.81 -24.29
N ARG A 38 17.02 -1.07 -23.67
CA ARG A 38 18.16 -1.72 -24.35
C ARG A 38 17.86 -3.16 -24.77
N LYS A 39 17.04 -3.88 -23.98
CA LYS A 39 16.76 -5.31 -24.23
C LYS A 39 15.56 -5.58 -25.12
N ARG A 40 14.51 -4.77 -25.00
CA ARG A 40 13.17 -5.08 -25.51
C ARG A 40 12.49 -3.91 -26.25
N GLY A 41 13.16 -2.76 -26.35
CA GLY A 41 12.65 -1.55 -27.02
C GLY A 41 11.69 -0.74 -26.17
N PHE A 42 11.25 0.41 -26.70
CA PHE A 42 10.52 1.46 -25.99
C PHE A 42 9.21 0.99 -25.36
N LYS A 43 8.39 0.23 -26.11
CA LYS A 43 7.09 -0.26 -25.61
C LYS A 43 7.26 -1.12 -24.35
N ASN A 44 8.23 -2.03 -24.36
CA ASN A 44 8.49 -2.90 -23.22
C ASN A 44 9.12 -2.15 -22.04
N ALA A 45 9.90 -1.07 -22.31
CA ALA A 45 10.39 -0.19 -21.26
C ALA A 45 9.24 0.52 -20.52
N LEU A 46 8.22 1.00 -21.23
CA LEU A 46 7.02 1.58 -20.61
C LEU A 46 6.23 0.56 -19.78
N ILE A 47 6.10 -0.68 -20.29
CA ILE A 47 5.47 -1.78 -19.53
C ILE A 47 6.28 -2.07 -18.27
N GLY A 48 7.61 -2.10 -18.34
CA GLY A 48 8.51 -2.30 -17.20
C GLY A 48 8.32 -1.24 -16.11
N ILE A 49 8.24 0.05 -16.52
CA ILE A 49 7.95 1.16 -15.58
C ILE A 49 6.56 1.01 -14.96
N SER A 50 5.53 0.70 -15.76
CA SER A 50 4.17 0.51 -15.25
C SER A 50 4.11 -0.62 -14.21
N ASN A 51 4.77 -1.74 -14.48
CA ASN A 51 4.87 -2.84 -13.51
C ASN A 51 5.64 -2.45 -12.25
N TYR A 52 6.72 -1.69 -12.38
CA TYR A 52 7.47 -1.17 -11.24
C TYR A 52 6.59 -0.30 -10.33
N PHE A 53 5.82 0.64 -10.90
CA PHE A 53 4.91 1.48 -10.12
C PHE A 53 3.79 0.67 -9.46
N LYS A 54 3.22 -0.29 -10.17
CA LYS A 54 2.19 -1.19 -9.61
C LYS A 54 2.73 -1.97 -8.40
N GLU A 55 3.88 -2.61 -8.53
CA GLU A 55 4.50 -3.38 -7.46
C GLU A 55 4.91 -2.48 -6.27
N SER A 56 5.39 -1.27 -6.57
CA SER A 56 5.73 -0.28 -5.55
C SER A 56 4.50 0.21 -4.79
N ALA A 57 3.39 0.47 -5.49
CA ALA A 57 2.12 0.88 -4.88
C ALA A 57 1.58 -0.21 -3.94
N ILE A 58 1.60 -1.49 -4.36
CA ILE A 58 1.16 -2.62 -3.53
C ILE A 58 2.00 -2.70 -2.25
N ARG A 59 3.34 -2.62 -2.35
CA ARG A 59 4.22 -2.66 -1.17
C ARG A 59 3.97 -1.50 -0.22
N LYS A 60 3.74 -0.29 -0.76
CA LYS A 60 3.40 0.88 0.05
C LYS A 60 2.04 0.75 0.72
N ASP A 61 1.05 0.20 0.03
CA ASP A 61 -0.28 -0.03 0.60
C ASP A 61 -0.21 -1.02 1.77
N ILE A 62 0.54 -2.13 1.64
CA ILE A 62 0.79 -3.07 2.75
C ILE A 62 1.50 -2.37 3.91
N TYR A 63 2.56 -1.61 3.63
CA TYR A 63 3.31 -0.88 4.66
C TYR A 63 2.42 0.11 5.40
N LEU A 64 1.68 0.97 4.69
CA LEU A 64 0.78 1.95 5.27
C LEU A 64 -0.36 1.29 6.06
N CYS A 65 -0.85 0.14 5.60
CA CYS A 65 -1.86 -0.64 6.31
C CYS A 65 -1.38 -1.05 7.70
N GLY A 66 -0.18 -1.59 7.81
CA GLY A 66 0.42 -2.01 9.07
C GLY A 66 0.87 -0.84 9.95
N GLU A 67 1.54 0.16 9.37
CA GLU A 67 2.13 1.29 10.08
C GLU A 67 1.07 2.16 10.77
N TYR A 68 -0.03 2.43 10.07
CA TYR A 68 -1.13 3.24 10.59
C TYR A 68 -2.31 2.42 11.12
N ARG A 69 -2.07 1.17 11.51
CA ARG A 69 -3.08 0.24 11.99
C ARG A 69 -4.00 0.83 13.07
N SER A 70 -3.43 1.51 14.06
CA SER A 70 -4.22 2.13 15.15
C SER A 70 -5.19 3.19 14.62
N LEU A 71 -4.73 4.01 13.67
CA LEU A 71 -5.55 5.04 13.02
C LEU A 71 -6.67 4.40 12.20
N TRP A 72 -6.34 3.39 11.39
CA TRP A 72 -7.32 2.71 10.53
C TRP A 72 -8.40 2.02 11.35
N ASN A 73 -8.03 1.32 12.42
CA ASN A 73 -8.99 0.66 13.31
C ASN A 73 -9.88 1.64 14.07
N ALA A 74 -9.41 2.85 14.34
CA ALA A 74 -10.20 3.89 14.98
C ALA A 74 -11.16 4.62 14.01
N THR A 75 -10.84 4.65 12.70
CA THR A 75 -11.52 5.56 11.76
C THR A 75 -12.24 4.87 10.61
N LEU A 76 -11.75 3.72 10.11
CA LEU A 76 -12.24 3.13 8.85
C LEU A 76 -13.26 2.01 9.04
N LYS A 77 -13.40 1.46 10.23
CA LYS A 77 -14.35 0.39 10.54
C LYS A 77 -15.27 0.73 11.70
N THR A 78 -16.38 -0.01 11.83
CA THR A 78 -17.23 0.00 13.02
C THR A 78 -16.63 -0.87 14.13
N LYS A 79 -17.24 -0.90 15.29
CA LYS A 79 -16.76 -1.73 16.42
C LYS A 79 -16.81 -3.22 16.10
N GLU A 80 -17.76 -3.64 15.30
CA GLU A 80 -18.00 -5.04 14.89
C GLU A 80 -17.07 -5.48 13.77
N GLY A 81 -16.43 -4.54 13.06
CA GLY A 81 -15.56 -4.84 11.94
C GLY A 81 -14.25 -5.53 12.38
N LYS A 82 -13.73 -6.38 11.52
CA LYS A 82 -12.44 -7.04 11.72
C LYS A 82 -11.29 -6.05 11.83
N GLU A 83 -10.22 -6.44 12.48
CA GLU A 83 -9.03 -5.60 12.62
C GLU A 83 -8.32 -5.42 11.28
N ILE A 84 -8.03 -4.16 10.94
CA ILE A 84 -7.27 -3.73 9.78
C ILE A 84 -5.77 -3.82 10.08
N GLY A 85 -4.95 -4.25 9.12
CA GLY A 85 -3.49 -4.26 9.22
C GLY A 85 -2.89 -5.40 10.04
N VAL A 86 -3.63 -6.51 10.26
CA VAL A 86 -3.16 -7.68 11.02
C VAL A 86 -2.46 -8.71 10.14
N ASN A 87 -2.95 -8.92 8.92
CA ASN A 87 -2.61 -10.07 8.08
C ASN A 87 -1.58 -9.76 6.99
N ASN A 88 -0.78 -8.71 7.14
CA ASN A 88 0.17 -8.25 6.12
C ASN A 88 -0.47 -8.09 4.71
N ARG A 89 -1.72 -7.63 4.69
CA ARG A 89 -2.53 -7.36 3.50
C ARG A 89 -2.49 -5.87 3.17
N THR A 90 -2.93 -5.54 1.98
CA THR A 90 -3.13 -4.14 1.58
C THR A 90 -4.31 -3.52 2.32
N LEU A 91 -4.26 -2.21 2.57
CA LEU A 91 -5.41 -1.48 3.12
C LEU A 91 -6.64 -1.60 2.23
N SER A 92 -6.42 -1.62 0.91
CA SER A 92 -7.49 -1.82 -0.08
C SER A 92 -8.21 -3.17 0.07
N ALA A 93 -7.48 -4.25 0.39
CA ALA A 93 -8.09 -5.57 0.65
C ALA A 93 -8.90 -5.57 1.96
N ASP A 94 -8.35 -4.99 3.02
CA ASP A 94 -9.03 -4.89 4.31
C ASP A 94 -10.30 -4.01 4.21
N LEU A 95 -10.27 -2.91 3.45
CA LEU A 95 -11.44 -2.10 3.15
C LEU A 95 -12.49 -2.88 2.33
N GLY A 96 -12.05 -3.68 1.37
CA GLY A 96 -12.95 -4.56 0.61
C GLY A 96 -13.69 -5.55 1.50
N GLU A 97 -13.00 -6.12 2.49
CA GLU A 97 -13.60 -7.03 3.47
C GLU A 97 -14.62 -6.30 4.38
N GLN A 98 -14.29 -5.08 4.87
CA GLN A 98 -15.25 -4.27 5.64
C GLN A 98 -16.48 -3.89 4.81
N ASP A 99 -16.33 -3.66 3.51
CA ASP A 99 -17.44 -3.36 2.60
C ASP A 99 -18.36 -4.58 2.42
N GLU A 100 -17.79 -5.76 2.19
CA GLU A 100 -18.56 -7.01 2.04
C GLU A 100 -19.30 -7.40 3.32
N GLU A 101 -18.70 -7.17 4.48
CA GLU A 101 -19.30 -7.48 5.79
C GLU A 101 -20.27 -6.38 6.31
N GLY A 102 -20.34 -5.23 5.63
CA GLY A 102 -21.16 -4.09 6.05
C GLY A 102 -20.67 -3.44 7.34
N THR A 103 -19.39 -3.59 7.67
CA THR A 103 -18.76 -3.09 8.90
C THR A 103 -17.87 -1.86 8.66
N MET A 104 -17.91 -1.31 7.46
CA MET A 104 -17.19 -0.09 7.09
C MET A 104 -17.78 1.14 7.78
N SER A 105 -16.93 2.02 8.29
CA SER A 105 -17.35 3.32 8.84
C SER A 105 -17.66 4.32 7.71
N ARG A 106 -18.22 5.48 8.06
CA ARG A 106 -18.42 6.58 7.09
C ARG A 106 -17.08 7.06 6.48
N THR A 107 -16.03 7.16 7.28
CA THR A 107 -14.69 7.54 6.80
C THR A 107 -14.11 6.47 5.88
N GLY A 108 -14.29 5.19 6.20
CA GLY A 108 -13.93 4.07 5.34
C GLY A 108 -14.66 4.12 4.00
N ALA A 109 -15.97 4.41 4.01
CA ALA A 109 -16.75 4.55 2.77
C ALA A 109 -16.27 5.71 1.89
N ILE A 110 -15.84 6.84 2.47
CA ILE A 110 -15.26 7.96 1.71
C ILE A 110 -13.94 7.52 1.06
N LEU A 111 -13.06 6.84 1.80
CA LEU A 111 -11.80 6.35 1.25
C LEU A 111 -12.03 5.31 0.15
N ASN A 112 -12.97 4.37 0.36
CA ASN A 112 -13.36 3.39 -0.66
C ASN A 112 -13.91 4.08 -1.92
N LEU A 113 -14.70 5.15 -1.77
CA LEU A 113 -15.18 5.95 -2.91
C LEU A 113 -14.03 6.62 -3.68
N VAL A 114 -13.03 7.17 -2.98
CA VAL A 114 -11.83 7.76 -3.63
C VAL A 114 -11.10 6.69 -4.45
N LEU A 115 -10.87 5.50 -3.87
CA LEU A 115 -10.24 4.38 -4.58
C LEU A 115 -11.08 3.87 -5.76
N PHE A 116 -12.42 3.87 -5.61
CA PHE A 116 -13.35 3.53 -6.70
C PHE A 116 -13.28 4.51 -7.88
N LEU A 117 -13.04 5.80 -7.62
CA LEU A 117 -12.89 6.82 -8.69
C LEU A 117 -11.57 6.62 -9.47
N ILE A 118 -10.53 6.09 -8.83
CA ILE A 118 -9.26 5.76 -9.50
C ILE A 118 -9.39 4.48 -10.32
N GLU A 119 -9.96 3.43 -9.72
CA GLU A 119 -10.24 2.16 -10.37
C GLU A 119 -11.57 1.58 -9.86
N ARG A 120 -12.52 1.41 -10.77
CA ARG A 120 -13.85 0.88 -10.44
C ARG A 120 -13.77 -0.48 -9.72
N ASN A 121 -14.37 -0.57 -8.54
CA ASN A 121 -14.37 -1.74 -7.66
C ASN A 121 -12.95 -2.17 -7.20
N HIS A 122 -12.04 -1.21 -7.02
CA HIS A 122 -10.65 -1.47 -6.68
C HIS A 122 -10.51 -2.38 -5.44
N CYS A 123 -11.11 -2.01 -4.32
CA CYS A 123 -11.00 -2.74 -3.06
C CYS A 123 -11.53 -4.19 -3.18
N ARG A 124 -12.65 -4.40 -3.85
CA ARG A 124 -13.22 -5.74 -4.08
C ARG A 124 -12.30 -6.61 -4.95
N LYS A 125 -11.77 -6.08 -6.04
CA LYS A 125 -10.82 -6.81 -6.91
C LYS A 125 -9.56 -7.21 -6.17
N VAL A 126 -9.03 -6.33 -5.32
CA VAL A 126 -7.83 -6.61 -4.51
C VAL A 126 -8.13 -7.69 -3.49
N LEU A 127 -9.28 -7.64 -2.81
CA LEU A 127 -9.72 -8.67 -1.88
C LEU A 127 -9.85 -10.05 -2.56
N GLU A 128 -10.52 -10.13 -3.71
CA GLU A 128 -10.65 -11.37 -4.48
C GLU A 128 -9.30 -11.96 -4.86
N HIS A 129 -8.36 -11.11 -5.30
CA HIS A 129 -7.00 -11.52 -5.64
C HIS A 129 -6.22 -12.05 -4.43
N ASP A 130 -6.33 -11.42 -3.28
CA ASP A 130 -5.69 -11.87 -2.03
C ASP A 130 -6.28 -13.19 -1.54
N ASN A 131 -7.60 -13.33 -1.58
CA ASN A 131 -8.28 -14.58 -1.22
C ASN A 131 -7.87 -15.74 -2.15
N PHE A 132 -7.65 -15.47 -3.43
CA PHE A 132 -7.18 -16.47 -4.38
C PHE A 132 -5.72 -16.90 -4.10
N LYS A 133 -4.84 -15.98 -3.74
CA LYS A 133 -3.45 -16.29 -3.37
C LYS A 133 -3.37 -17.15 -2.10
N ASN A 134 -4.18 -16.84 -1.10
CA ASN A 134 -4.18 -17.56 0.18
C ASN A 134 -4.85 -18.93 0.13
N LYS A 135 -5.57 -19.26 -0.95
CA LYS A 135 -6.19 -20.58 -1.18
C LYS A 135 -5.33 -21.56 -1.97
N LYS A 136 -4.16 -21.11 -2.51
CA LYS A 136 -3.23 -22.06 -3.14
C LYS A 136 -2.41 -22.76 -2.05
N PRO A 137 -2.48 -24.12 -1.98
CA PRO A 137 -1.69 -24.92 -1.05
C PRO A 137 -0.19 -24.79 -1.33
#